data_8c69957104bd93881a09153a84081937
#
_entry.id   8c69957104bd93881a09153a84081937
#
_cell.length_a   1.000
_cell.length_b   1.000
_cell.length_c   1.000
_cell.angle_alpha   90.00
_cell.angle_beta   90.00
_cell.angle_gamma   90.00
#
_symmetry.space_group_name_H-M   'P 1'
#
loop_
_entity.id
_entity.type
_entity.pdbx_description
1 polymer ?
#
loop_
_entity_poly.entity_id
_entity_poly.type
_entity_poly.pdbx_seq_one_letter_code
_entity_poly.pdbx_strand_id
1 'polypeptide(L)'
;RATDGKNNDGTGNYYKDIINQNSNYIRWANDRSSAPSATALNVVSASSSAPANITFALGADGLNESTATIGILGAAYDLFQSAEDIDISLVIQGKPVGGTTSVGGRTVSGYQLANYLIDNLAETRRDCVVLVSPERSTVLNNVGDEAVDLKAWRGALNSSSYAIMDSGYKYQYDRYNDVYRWVPLNGDIAGICARTDTTNDAWWSPAGFNRGHIKNLVKLAFNPRKAERDVLYSNGINPVVTFPGQGTVLYGDKTLQDKPSAFDRINVRRLFIVLEKAIATAAKYQLFEFNDAFTRAQFRNLVTPYLRTIKGRRGITDFYVVCDDTNNTPQIIDTNQFVGDIYIKPARSINFIQLNFVAVPTGVQFSEVIGKF
;
A
#
# COMPACT_ATOMS: atom_id res chain seq x y z
N ARG A 1 -18.52 39.60 -18.09
CA ARG A 1 -18.34 40.66 -17.12
C ARG A 1 -16.87 41.12 -17.12
N ALA A 2 -16.60 42.35 -16.64
CA ALA A 2 -15.24 42.88 -16.59
C ALA A 2 -14.36 42.07 -15.60
N THR A 3 -13.05 42.07 -15.85
CA THR A 3 -12.07 41.32 -15.01
C THR A 3 -12.04 41.79 -13.56
N ASP A 4 -12.45 43.02 -13.30
CA ASP A 4 -12.52 43.64 -11.97
C ASP A 4 -13.90 43.65 -11.33
N GLY A 5 -14.88 42.97 -11.98
CA GLY A 5 -16.24 42.83 -11.45
C GLY A 5 -16.25 42.04 -10.14
N LYS A 6 -16.98 42.56 -9.13
CA LYS A 6 -17.17 41.92 -7.84
C LYS A 6 -18.64 41.72 -7.53
N ASN A 7 -18.94 40.67 -6.79
CA ASN A 7 -20.23 40.41 -6.18
C ASN A 7 -20.42 41.35 -4.96
N ASN A 8 -21.63 41.43 -4.42
CA ASN A 8 -21.94 42.22 -3.23
C ASN A 8 -21.17 41.77 -1.96
N ASP A 9 -20.71 40.52 -1.94
CA ASP A 9 -19.88 39.94 -0.88
C ASP A 9 -18.37 40.19 -1.07
N GLY A 10 -17.99 40.94 -2.12
CA GLY A 10 -16.58 41.23 -2.45
C GLY A 10 -15.86 40.17 -3.26
N THR A 11 -16.49 38.99 -3.51
CA THR A 11 -15.88 37.94 -4.34
C THR A 11 -15.83 38.35 -5.81
N GLY A 12 -14.76 37.98 -6.51
CA GLY A 12 -14.62 38.19 -7.94
C GLY A 12 -15.73 37.50 -8.73
N ASN A 13 -16.32 38.21 -9.73
CA ASN A 13 -17.32 37.60 -10.58
C ASN A 13 -16.93 37.60 -12.07
N TYR A 14 -15.62 37.55 -12.33
CA TYR A 14 -15.11 37.37 -13.67
C TYR A 14 -15.51 35.98 -14.21
N TYR A 15 -16.14 35.96 -15.37
CA TYR A 15 -16.79 34.76 -15.92
C TYR A 15 -15.84 33.59 -16.10
N LYS A 16 -14.57 33.84 -16.42
CA LYS A 16 -13.53 32.82 -16.56
C LYS A 16 -13.30 32.05 -15.25
N ASP A 17 -13.16 32.79 -14.17
CA ASP A 17 -12.89 32.23 -12.86
C ASP A 17 -14.12 31.47 -12.32
N ILE A 18 -15.30 32.04 -12.54
CA ILE A 18 -16.58 31.39 -12.15
C ILE A 18 -16.78 30.07 -12.91
N ILE A 19 -16.53 30.05 -14.22
CA ILE A 19 -16.66 28.82 -15.01
C ILE A 19 -15.65 27.80 -14.54
N ASN A 20 -14.38 28.16 -14.36
CA ASN A 20 -13.33 27.26 -13.99
C ASN A 20 -13.46 26.71 -12.54
N GLN A 21 -14.07 27.48 -11.65
CA GLN A 21 -14.27 27.08 -10.26
C GLN A 21 -15.55 26.27 -10.04
N ASN A 22 -16.65 26.62 -10.75
CA ASN A 22 -17.96 26.07 -10.44
C ASN A 22 -18.47 25.06 -11.46
N SER A 23 -17.91 24.99 -12.67
CA SER A 23 -18.39 24.05 -13.68
C SER A 23 -17.60 22.72 -13.62
N ASN A 24 -18.32 21.62 -13.56
CA ASN A 24 -17.75 20.26 -13.68
C ASN A 24 -17.66 19.80 -15.14
N TYR A 25 -18.27 20.52 -16.08
CA TYR A 25 -18.44 20.07 -17.47
C TYR A 25 -17.62 20.85 -18.47
N ILE A 26 -17.34 22.12 -18.21
CA ILE A 26 -16.62 23.00 -19.12
C ILE A 26 -15.52 23.74 -18.39
N ARG A 27 -14.44 24.04 -19.11
CA ARG A 27 -13.33 24.88 -18.66
C ARG A 27 -13.09 26.00 -19.66
N TRP A 28 -12.82 27.17 -19.15
CA TRP A 28 -12.40 28.29 -19.98
C TRP A 28 -10.92 28.12 -20.33
N ALA A 29 -10.61 28.14 -21.60
CA ALA A 29 -9.22 28.01 -22.07
C ALA A 29 -8.60 29.36 -22.46
N ASN A 30 -9.23 30.13 -23.35
CA ASN A 30 -8.63 31.32 -23.88
C ASN A 30 -9.67 32.36 -24.33
N ASP A 31 -9.30 33.64 -24.29
CA ASP A 31 -10.12 34.74 -24.84
C ASP A 31 -9.94 34.83 -26.36
N ARG A 32 -11.02 35.18 -27.02
CA ARG A 32 -11.04 35.33 -28.47
C ARG A 32 -10.00 36.35 -29.02
N SER A 33 -9.71 37.39 -28.24
CA SER A 33 -8.74 38.41 -28.62
C SER A 33 -7.28 37.93 -28.61
N SER A 34 -7.00 36.80 -27.92
CA SER A 34 -5.66 36.23 -27.81
C SER A 34 -5.46 35.00 -28.70
N ALA A 35 -6.46 34.58 -29.48
CA ALA A 35 -6.32 33.45 -30.39
C ALA A 35 -5.53 33.85 -31.64
N PRO A 36 -4.45 33.17 -32.02
CA PRO A 36 -3.58 33.52 -33.13
C PRO A 36 -4.20 33.33 -34.52
N SER A 37 -5.40 32.76 -34.64
CA SER A 37 -6.10 32.69 -35.91
C SER A 37 -7.61 32.56 -35.71
N ALA A 38 -8.32 33.54 -36.26
CA ALA A 38 -9.76 33.65 -36.19
C ALA A 38 -10.54 32.57 -37.04
N THR A 39 -9.85 31.61 -37.61
CA THR A 39 -10.43 30.68 -38.57
C THR A 39 -11.11 29.44 -37.91
N ALA A 40 -10.94 29.24 -36.63
CA ALA A 40 -11.46 28.04 -35.96
C ALA A 40 -12.77 28.24 -35.16
N LEU A 41 -13.19 29.46 -34.92
CA LEU A 41 -14.47 29.75 -34.30
C LEU A 41 -15.38 30.42 -35.30
N ASN A 42 -16.23 29.64 -35.95
CA ASN A 42 -17.41 30.17 -36.62
C ASN A 42 -18.32 30.83 -35.61
N VAL A 43 -17.98 32.04 -35.25
CA VAL A 43 -18.86 32.86 -34.43
C VAL A 43 -19.99 33.32 -35.33
N VAL A 44 -21.18 33.08 -34.91
CA VAL A 44 -22.42 33.58 -35.41
C VAL A 44 -22.20 34.99 -35.97
N SER A 45 -22.35 35.15 -37.27
CA SER A 45 -22.48 36.44 -37.92
C SER A 45 -23.57 37.20 -37.21
N ALA A 46 -23.33 38.47 -36.89
CA ALA A 46 -24.27 39.34 -36.19
C ALA A 46 -25.59 39.56 -36.96
N SER A 47 -25.78 38.93 -38.12
CA SER A 47 -26.96 39.01 -38.96
C SER A 47 -27.94 37.82 -38.89
N SER A 48 -27.65 36.80 -38.04
CA SER A 48 -28.54 35.68 -37.88
C SER A 48 -29.33 35.81 -36.57
N SER A 49 -30.64 35.94 -36.68
CA SER A 49 -31.58 36.04 -35.57
C SER A 49 -31.88 34.69 -34.86
N ALA A 50 -31.18 33.63 -35.24
CA ALA A 50 -31.33 32.30 -34.63
C ALA A 50 -30.12 31.99 -33.75
N PRO A 51 -30.33 31.46 -32.53
CA PRO A 51 -29.23 30.94 -31.72
C PRO A 51 -28.52 29.82 -32.47
N ALA A 52 -27.23 30.00 -32.76
CA ALA A 52 -26.42 28.93 -33.33
C ALA A 52 -26.12 27.87 -32.30
N ASN A 53 -26.58 26.67 -32.51
CA ASN A 53 -26.09 25.51 -31.78
C ASN A 53 -24.66 25.21 -32.24
N ILE A 54 -23.70 25.54 -31.41
CA ILE A 54 -22.30 25.18 -31.66
C ILE A 54 -22.03 23.86 -30.96
N THR A 55 -21.76 22.84 -31.73
CA THR A 55 -21.32 21.57 -31.20
C THR A 55 -19.83 21.68 -30.89
N PHE A 56 -19.43 21.31 -29.68
CA PHE A 56 -18.03 21.16 -29.35
C PHE A 56 -17.43 20.07 -30.24
N ALA A 57 -16.43 20.44 -31.03
CA ALA A 57 -15.68 19.53 -31.89
C ALA A 57 -14.20 19.54 -31.49
N LEU A 58 -13.47 18.53 -31.95
CA LEU A 58 -12.03 18.40 -31.67
C LEU A 58 -11.68 18.12 -30.21
N GLY A 59 -12.64 17.68 -29.41
CA GLY A 59 -12.27 17.01 -28.17
C GLY A 59 -11.50 15.74 -28.45
N ALA A 60 -10.36 15.57 -27.82
CA ALA A 60 -9.62 14.33 -27.84
C ALA A 60 -9.60 13.76 -26.41
N ASP A 61 -9.88 12.49 -26.31
CA ASP A 61 -9.62 11.77 -25.07
C ASP A 61 -8.12 11.85 -24.77
N GLY A 62 -7.78 11.83 -23.49
CA GLY A 62 -6.39 11.73 -23.06
C GLY A 62 -5.71 10.47 -23.62
N LEU A 63 -4.42 10.38 -23.44
CA LEU A 63 -3.67 9.18 -23.78
C LEU A 63 -4.26 7.97 -23.05
N ASN A 64 -4.25 6.81 -23.72
CA ASN A 64 -4.70 5.57 -23.13
C ASN A 64 -3.83 5.26 -21.88
N GLU A 65 -4.41 5.25 -20.71
CA GLU A 65 -3.73 5.01 -19.44
C GLU A 65 -3.02 3.64 -19.41
N SER A 66 -3.53 2.67 -20.17
CA SER A 66 -2.90 1.35 -20.30
C SER A 66 -1.52 1.38 -20.94
N THR A 67 -1.18 2.47 -21.65
CA THR A 67 0.11 2.67 -22.33
C THR A 67 1.02 3.65 -21.59
N ALA A 68 0.63 4.10 -20.38
CA ALA A 68 1.45 4.99 -19.57
C ALA A 68 2.83 4.38 -19.31
N THR A 69 3.86 5.17 -19.58
CA THR A 69 5.25 4.76 -19.35
C THR A 69 5.61 4.86 -17.87
N ILE A 70 6.68 4.17 -17.47
CA ILE A 70 7.20 4.24 -16.11
C ILE A 70 7.54 5.68 -15.68
N GLY A 71 8.03 6.52 -16.60
CA GLY A 71 8.34 7.93 -16.31
C GLY A 71 7.10 8.74 -15.94
N ILE A 72 5.99 8.53 -16.63
CA ILE A 72 4.72 9.21 -16.34
C ILE A 72 4.16 8.73 -15.01
N LEU A 73 4.15 7.41 -14.77
CA LEU A 73 3.66 6.83 -13.54
C LEU A 73 4.56 7.22 -12.36
N GLY A 74 5.89 7.16 -12.52
CA GLY A 74 6.85 7.59 -11.50
C GLY A 74 6.62 9.03 -11.08
N ALA A 75 6.51 9.95 -12.03
CA ALA A 75 6.24 11.36 -11.74
C ALA A 75 4.91 11.57 -11.01
N ALA A 76 3.90 10.74 -11.26
CA ALA A 76 2.64 10.79 -10.52
C ALA A 76 2.79 10.30 -9.06
N TYR A 77 3.59 9.25 -8.84
CA TYR A 77 3.88 8.76 -7.50
C TYR A 77 4.83 9.67 -6.71
N ASP A 78 5.71 10.41 -7.38
CA ASP A 78 6.62 11.38 -6.74
C ASP A 78 5.88 12.49 -6.00
N LEU A 79 4.65 12.81 -6.41
CA LEU A 79 3.77 13.75 -5.68
C LEU A 79 3.47 13.28 -4.24
N PHE A 80 3.65 12.00 -3.95
CA PHE A 80 3.44 11.41 -2.63
C PHE A 80 4.75 11.17 -1.86
N GLN A 81 5.89 11.69 -2.35
CA GLN A 81 7.20 11.44 -1.74
C GLN A 81 7.38 12.13 -0.40
N SER A 82 6.76 13.31 -0.22
CA SER A 82 6.81 14.04 1.06
C SER A 82 5.84 13.45 2.08
N ALA A 83 6.38 12.98 3.20
CA ALA A 83 5.59 12.50 4.34
C ALA A 83 4.95 13.63 5.16
N GLU A 84 5.41 14.88 4.96
CA GLU A 84 4.88 16.03 5.66
C GLU A 84 3.62 16.58 5.00
N ASP A 85 3.53 16.47 3.66
CA ASP A 85 2.41 17.00 2.90
C ASP A 85 1.21 16.05 2.86
N ILE A 86 1.47 14.75 2.68
CA ILE A 86 0.42 13.74 2.49
C ILE A 86 0.72 12.52 3.33
N ASP A 87 -0.19 12.16 4.24
CA ASP A 87 -0.12 10.92 5.00
C ASP A 87 -0.70 9.75 4.20
N ILE A 88 0.15 8.77 3.88
CA ILE A 88 -0.22 7.53 3.20
C ILE A 88 0.23 6.33 4.03
N SER A 89 -0.50 5.22 3.94
CA SER A 89 -0.14 3.97 4.62
C SER A 89 0.03 2.79 3.67
N LEU A 90 -0.70 2.80 2.56
CA LEU A 90 -0.68 1.73 1.55
C LEU A 90 -0.51 2.35 0.16
N VAL A 91 0.39 1.79 -0.63
CA VAL A 91 0.65 2.16 -2.02
C VAL A 91 0.35 0.97 -2.91
N ILE A 92 -0.47 1.15 -3.91
CA ILE A 92 -0.90 0.10 -4.83
C ILE A 92 -0.14 0.29 -6.14
N GLN A 93 0.63 -0.72 -6.57
CA GLN A 93 1.33 -0.67 -7.85
C GLN A 93 0.37 -0.57 -9.04
N GLY A 94 -0.82 -1.20 -8.94
CA GLY A 94 -1.70 -1.38 -10.08
C GLY A 94 -1.14 -2.40 -11.08
N LYS A 95 -1.15 -2.06 -12.37
CA LYS A 95 -0.60 -2.90 -13.43
C LYS A 95 0.94 -2.83 -13.42
N PRO A 96 1.64 -3.98 -13.54
CA PRO A 96 3.09 -4.02 -13.77
C PRO A 96 3.49 -3.28 -15.05
N VAL A 97 4.52 -2.44 -14.96
CA VAL A 97 5.00 -1.63 -16.10
C VAL A 97 6.52 -1.54 -16.09
N GLY A 98 7.10 -1.59 -17.28
CA GLY A 98 8.50 -1.30 -17.56
C GLY A 98 9.48 -2.42 -17.21
N GLY A 99 10.57 -2.44 -17.95
CA GLY A 99 11.69 -3.37 -17.80
C GLY A 99 11.45 -4.76 -18.34
N THR A 100 12.56 -5.32 -18.82
CA THR A 100 12.65 -6.73 -19.22
C THR A 100 14.04 -7.20 -18.80
N THR A 101 14.10 -8.33 -18.10
CA THR A 101 15.34 -8.95 -17.67
C THR A 101 15.23 -10.47 -17.71
N SER A 102 16.33 -11.17 -17.51
CA SER A 102 16.34 -12.63 -17.39
C SER A 102 16.76 -13.03 -15.98
N VAL A 103 15.94 -13.83 -15.33
CA VAL A 103 16.21 -14.36 -13.97
C VAL A 103 16.07 -15.87 -14.01
N GLY A 104 17.15 -16.59 -13.71
CA GLY A 104 17.14 -18.06 -13.74
C GLY A 104 16.77 -18.67 -15.09
N GLY A 105 17.10 -17.99 -16.20
CA GLY A 105 16.76 -18.43 -17.57
C GLY A 105 15.32 -18.10 -18.01
N ARG A 106 14.54 -17.41 -17.18
CA ARG A 106 13.17 -16.96 -17.49
C ARG A 106 13.15 -15.47 -17.83
N THR A 107 12.37 -15.08 -18.83
CA THR A 107 12.16 -13.66 -19.14
C THR A 107 11.16 -13.05 -18.18
N VAL A 108 11.58 -11.97 -17.52
CA VAL A 108 10.77 -11.22 -16.55
C VAL A 108 10.52 -9.82 -17.07
N SER A 109 9.27 -9.39 -17.10
CA SER A 109 8.86 -8.06 -17.55
C SER A 109 7.97 -7.36 -16.53
N GLY A 110 7.81 -6.03 -16.64
CA GLY A 110 6.90 -5.24 -15.81
C GLY A 110 7.36 -4.97 -14.38
N TYR A 111 8.59 -5.28 -14.00
CA TYR A 111 9.08 -5.18 -12.62
C TYR A 111 9.60 -3.79 -12.23
N GLN A 112 9.91 -2.92 -13.20
CA GLN A 112 10.57 -1.64 -12.90
C GLN A 112 9.71 -0.69 -12.08
N LEU A 113 8.40 -0.61 -12.33
CA LEU A 113 7.50 0.23 -11.54
C LEU A 113 7.47 -0.23 -10.08
N ALA A 114 7.45 -1.55 -9.84
CA ALA A 114 7.50 -2.09 -8.48
C ALA A 114 8.78 -1.67 -7.75
N ASN A 115 9.95 -1.85 -8.38
CA ASN A 115 11.23 -1.42 -7.81
C ASN A 115 11.29 0.09 -7.59
N TYR A 116 10.77 0.88 -8.54
CA TYR A 116 10.69 2.33 -8.38
C TYR A 116 9.90 2.73 -7.14
N LEU A 117 8.73 2.13 -6.93
CA LEU A 117 7.89 2.40 -5.75
C LEU A 117 8.54 1.92 -4.45
N ILE A 118 9.25 0.79 -4.48
CA ILE A 118 9.96 0.27 -3.33
C ILE A 118 11.09 1.23 -2.93
N ASP A 119 11.98 1.58 -3.88
CA ASP A 119 13.21 2.31 -3.60
C ASP A 119 12.95 3.80 -3.36
N ASN A 120 12.18 4.45 -4.25
CA ASN A 120 11.99 5.90 -4.23
C ASN A 120 10.84 6.38 -3.36
N LEU A 121 9.89 5.50 -3.04
CA LEU A 121 8.74 5.88 -2.20
C LEU A 121 8.80 5.19 -0.84
N ALA A 122 8.73 3.86 -0.78
CA ALA A 122 8.59 3.16 0.50
C ALA A 122 9.86 3.19 1.37
N GLU A 123 11.03 2.94 0.80
CA GLU A 123 12.31 2.98 1.54
C GLU A 123 12.73 4.41 1.90
N THR A 124 12.30 5.41 1.11
CA THR A 124 12.56 6.82 1.40
C THR A 124 11.65 7.33 2.52
N ARG A 125 10.35 7.08 2.42
CA ARG A 125 9.36 7.51 3.42
C ARG A 125 9.37 6.68 4.70
N ARG A 126 9.48 5.37 4.58
CA ARG A 126 9.44 4.36 5.65
C ARG A 126 8.14 4.33 6.46
N ASP A 127 7.11 5.01 5.99
CA ASP A 127 5.82 5.16 6.67
C ASP A 127 4.64 4.51 5.90
N CYS A 128 4.92 3.85 4.80
CA CYS A 128 3.93 3.17 3.97
C CYS A 128 4.42 1.79 3.49
N VAL A 129 3.51 1.00 2.96
CA VAL A 129 3.79 -0.33 2.40
C VAL A 129 3.31 -0.38 0.96
N VAL A 130 4.17 -0.86 0.05
CA VAL A 130 3.87 -1.07 -1.38
C VAL A 130 3.30 -2.46 -1.59
N LEU A 131 2.19 -2.53 -2.30
CA LEU A 131 1.52 -3.78 -2.68
C LEU A 131 1.76 -4.05 -4.16
N VAL A 132 2.35 -5.20 -4.44
CA VAL A 132 2.91 -5.57 -5.73
C VAL A 132 2.25 -6.83 -6.26
N SER A 133 1.83 -6.81 -7.52
CA SER A 133 1.39 -8.00 -8.27
C SER A 133 2.35 -8.30 -9.42
N PRO A 134 2.55 -9.57 -9.80
CA PRO A 134 3.39 -9.96 -10.91
C PRO A 134 2.80 -9.54 -12.25
N GLU A 135 3.57 -9.65 -13.33
CA GLU A 135 3.07 -9.49 -14.71
C GLU A 135 2.01 -10.55 -15.01
N ARG A 136 0.97 -10.17 -15.77
CA ARG A 136 -0.16 -11.05 -16.08
C ARG A 136 0.24 -12.33 -16.81
N SER A 137 1.24 -12.25 -17.69
CA SER A 137 1.76 -13.38 -18.44
C SER A 137 2.41 -14.46 -17.57
N THR A 138 2.86 -14.14 -16.35
CA THR A 138 3.44 -15.13 -15.43
C THR A 138 2.43 -16.15 -14.91
N VAL A 139 1.15 -15.79 -14.89
CA VAL A 139 0.08 -16.62 -14.30
C VAL A 139 -1.06 -16.93 -15.25
N LEU A 140 -1.20 -16.20 -16.37
CA LEU A 140 -2.28 -16.40 -17.32
C LEU A 140 -1.74 -17.06 -18.59
N ASN A 141 -2.37 -18.15 -19.02
CA ASN A 141 -1.94 -18.99 -20.15
C ASN A 141 -0.52 -19.58 -19.98
N ASN A 142 -0.12 -19.87 -18.75
CA ASN A 142 1.21 -20.34 -18.37
C ASN A 142 1.15 -21.64 -17.54
N VAL A 143 0.28 -22.56 -17.95
CA VAL A 143 -0.06 -23.76 -17.16
C VAL A 143 1.17 -24.65 -16.92
N GLY A 144 1.49 -24.84 -15.64
CA GLY A 144 2.59 -25.69 -15.16
C GLY A 144 3.88 -24.95 -14.82
N ASP A 145 4.06 -23.71 -15.32
CA ASP A 145 5.25 -22.88 -15.08
C ASP A 145 4.98 -21.69 -14.14
N GLU A 146 3.72 -21.49 -13.70
CA GLU A 146 3.30 -20.30 -12.93
C GLU A 146 4.14 -20.07 -11.68
N ALA A 147 4.37 -21.12 -10.88
CA ALA A 147 5.14 -21.00 -9.64
C ALA A 147 6.61 -20.67 -9.88
N VAL A 148 7.18 -21.20 -10.99
CA VAL A 148 8.59 -20.97 -11.38
C VAL A 148 8.75 -19.54 -11.89
N ASP A 149 7.84 -19.08 -12.74
CA ASP A 149 7.88 -17.73 -13.29
C ASP A 149 7.57 -16.67 -12.26
N LEU A 150 6.66 -16.93 -11.31
CA LEU A 150 6.43 -16.08 -10.13
C LEU A 150 7.70 -15.94 -9.28
N LYS A 151 8.43 -17.05 -9.05
CA LYS A 151 9.71 -17.02 -8.34
C LYS A 151 10.74 -16.20 -9.10
N ALA A 152 10.83 -16.36 -10.43
CA ALA A 152 11.73 -15.57 -11.27
C ALA A 152 11.36 -14.08 -11.21
N TRP A 153 10.08 -13.75 -11.30
CA TRP A 153 9.59 -12.38 -11.21
C TRP A 153 9.93 -11.75 -9.86
N ARG A 154 9.75 -12.49 -8.76
CA ARG A 154 10.20 -12.08 -7.42
C ARG A 154 11.70 -11.81 -7.38
N GLY A 155 12.50 -12.62 -8.07
CA GLY A 155 13.96 -12.46 -8.15
C GLY A 155 14.42 -11.19 -8.86
N ALA A 156 13.54 -10.53 -9.63
CA ALA A 156 13.81 -9.23 -10.25
C ALA A 156 13.45 -8.04 -9.33
N LEU A 157 12.79 -8.30 -8.20
CA LEU A 157 12.42 -7.27 -7.24
C LEU A 157 13.50 -7.07 -6.17
N ASN A 158 13.65 -5.83 -5.74
CA ASN A 158 14.51 -5.47 -4.62
C ASN A 158 13.95 -5.99 -3.30
N SER A 159 14.85 -6.42 -2.41
CA SER A 159 14.48 -6.88 -1.07
C SER A 159 14.08 -5.70 -0.20
N SER A 160 12.85 -5.71 0.30
CA SER A 160 12.36 -4.68 1.22
C SER A 160 11.31 -5.25 2.17
N SER A 161 11.32 -4.79 3.40
CA SER A 161 10.26 -5.07 4.37
C SER A 161 9.02 -4.17 4.18
N TYR A 162 9.15 -3.11 3.39
CA TYR A 162 8.05 -2.19 3.07
C TYR A 162 7.29 -2.58 1.80
N ALA A 163 7.50 -3.78 1.28
CA ALA A 163 6.79 -4.27 0.12
C ALA A 163 6.18 -5.66 0.35
N ILE A 164 5.06 -5.91 -0.28
CA ILE A 164 4.27 -7.16 -0.19
C ILE A 164 3.90 -7.58 -1.59
N MET A 165 4.19 -8.84 -1.94
CA MET A 165 3.85 -9.41 -3.25
C MET A 165 2.79 -10.48 -3.10
N ASP A 166 1.79 -10.44 -3.97
CA ASP A 166 0.76 -11.48 -4.14
C ASP A 166 1.09 -12.47 -5.27
N SER A 167 0.22 -13.46 -5.47
CA SER A 167 0.42 -14.53 -6.44
C SER A 167 -0.30 -14.32 -7.77
N GLY A 168 -0.84 -13.11 -8.08
CA GLY A 168 -1.32 -12.87 -9.43
C GLY A 168 -2.61 -12.12 -9.63
N TYR A 169 -3.58 -12.71 -10.35
CA TYR A 169 -4.76 -12.04 -10.88
C TYR A 169 -6.05 -12.75 -10.55
N LYS A 170 -7.12 -11.97 -10.41
CA LYS A 170 -8.50 -12.45 -10.35
C LYS A 170 -9.28 -12.06 -11.59
N TYR A 171 -10.25 -12.87 -11.95
CA TYR A 171 -11.26 -12.59 -12.98
C TYR A 171 -12.51 -12.07 -12.31
N GLN A 172 -12.90 -10.84 -12.63
CA GLN A 172 -14.07 -10.19 -12.04
C GLN A 172 -14.94 -9.53 -13.10
N TYR A 173 -16.21 -9.34 -12.78
CA TYR A 173 -17.16 -8.61 -13.60
C TYR A 173 -17.04 -7.10 -13.35
N ASP A 174 -16.83 -6.35 -14.44
CA ASP A 174 -16.87 -4.90 -14.47
C ASP A 174 -18.30 -4.46 -14.87
N ARG A 175 -19.08 -4.10 -13.86
CA ARG A 175 -20.48 -3.73 -14.05
C ARG A 175 -20.71 -2.43 -14.83
N TYR A 176 -19.69 -1.59 -14.94
CA TYR A 176 -19.81 -0.30 -15.62
C TYR A 176 -19.64 -0.44 -17.13
N ASN A 177 -18.80 -1.38 -17.55
CA ASN A 177 -18.55 -1.66 -18.96
C ASN A 177 -19.20 -2.95 -19.43
N ASP A 178 -19.92 -3.68 -18.57
CA ASP A 178 -20.56 -4.97 -18.87
C ASP A 178 -19.59 -6.02 -19.45
N VAL A 179 -18.39 -6.08 -18.89
CA VAL A 179 -17.34 -7.01 -19.34
C VAL A 179 -16.64 -7.67 -18.15
N TYR A 180 -16.08 -8.85 -18.41
CA TYR A 180 -15.22 -9.51 -17.46
C TYR A 180 -13.75 -9.14 -17.71
N ARG A 181 -13.02 -8.82 -16.64
CA ARG A 181 -11.61 -8.40 -16.73
C ARG A 181 -10.73 -9.18 -15.77
N TRP A 182 -9.49 -9.38 -16.18
CA TRP A 182 -8.42 -9.80 -15.29
C TRP A 182 -7.84 -8.58 -14.57
N VAL A 183 -7.86 -8.61 -13.26
CA VAL A 183 -7.40 -7.50 -12.39
C VAL A 183 -6.31 -8.03 -11.47
N PRO A 184 -5.20 -7.30 -11.28
CA PRO A 184 -4.16 -7.67 -10.33
C PRO A 184 -4.70 -7.65 -8.89
N LEU A 185 -4.17 -8.51 -8.03
CA LEU A 185 -4.65 -8.69 -6.67
C LEU A 185 -4.15 -7.63 -5.66
N ASN A 186 -3.16 -6.80 -6.05
CA ASN A 186 -2.60 -5.78 -5.14
C ASN A 186 -3.66 -4.84 -4.55
N GLY A 187 -4.66 -4.43 -5.33
CA GLY A 187 -5.78 -3.63 -4.83
C GLY A 187 -6.66 -4.37 -3.82
N ASP A 188 -6.87 -5.68 -4.02
CA ASP A 188 -7.61 -6.50 -3.06
C ASP A 188 -6.84 -6.69 -1.76
N ILE A 189 -5.52 -6.89 -1.83
CA ILE A 189 -4.66 -6.99 -0.64
C ILE A 189 -4.67 -5.67 0.14
N ALA A 190 -4.63 -4.52 -0.55
CA ALA A 190 -4.80 -3.22 0.08
C ALA A 190 -6.16 -3.11 0.79
N GLY A 191 -7.23 -3.54 0.13
CA GLY A 191 -8.57 -3.57 0.71
C GLY A 191 -8.69 -4.49 1.93
N ILE A 192 -8.01 -5.64 1.93
CA ILE A 192 -7.94 -6.54 3.07
C ILE A 192 -7.18 -5.87 4.23
N CYS A 193 -6.05 -5.21 3.95
CA CYS A 193 -5.30 -4.46 4.95
C CYS A 193 -6.16 -3.36 5.59
N ALA A 194 -6.80 -2.53 4.77
CA ALA A 194 -7.68 -1.45 5.24
C ALA A 194 -8.87 -1.97 6.06
N ARG A 195 -9.49 -3.08 5.63
CA ARG A 195 -10.55 -3.73 6.39
C ARG A 195 -10.05 -4.27 7.73
N THR A 196 -8.86 -4.84 7.76
CA THR A 196 -8.24 -5.32 9.01
C THR A 196 -7.98 -4.18 9.98
N ASP A 197 -7.57 -3.01 9.49
CA ASP A 197 -7.36 -1.80 10.29
C ASP A 197 -8.66 -1.31 10.94
N THR A 198 -9.76 -1.39 10.18
CA THR A 198 -11.08 -0.95 10.66
C THR A 198 -11.71 -1.93 11.65
N THR A 199 -11.55 -3.24 11.43
CA THR A 199 -12.22 -4.27 12.25
C THR A 199 -11.41 -4.71 13.46
N ASN A 200 -10.08 -4.63 13.37
CA ASN A 200 -9.14 -5.05 14.40
C ASN A 200 -8.11 -3.93 14.64
N ASP A 201 -6.94 -4.05 14.07
CA ASP A 201 -5.83 -3.10 14.11
C ASP A 201 -4.80 -3.44 13.04
N ALA A 202 -3.92 -2.48 12.70
CA ALA A 202 -2.89 -2.65 11.68
C ALA A 202 -1.86 -3.76 11.99
N TRP A 203 -1.69 -4.12 13.26
CA TRP A 203 -0.77 -5.20 13.69
C TRP A 203 -1.38 -6.60 13.65
N TRP A 204 -2.63 -6.75 13.22
CA TRP A 204 -3.19 -8.05 12.95
C TRP A 204 -2.77 -8.51 11.55
N SER A 205 -2.46 -9.82 11.41
CA SER A 205 -2.19 -10.39 10.09
C SER A 205 -3.42 -10.24 9.19
N PRO A 206 -3.30 -9.68 7.97
CA PRO A 206 -4.41 -9.59 7.02
C PRO A 206 -4.76 -10.95 6.41
N ALA A 207 -3.90 -11.96 6.54
CA ALA A 207 -4.07 -13.27 5.95
C ALA A 207 -5.02 -14.18 6.75
N GLY A 208 -5.43 -15.28 6.13
CA GLY A 208 -6.20 -16.36 6.72
C GLY A 208 -7.70 -16.25 6.59
N PHE A 209 -8.41 -17.29 7.02
CA PHE A 209 -9.86 -17.41 6.83
C PHE A 209 -10.70 -16.35 7.56
N ASN A 210 -10.19 -15.78 8.65
CA ASN A 210 -10.96 -14.80 9.41
C ASN A 210 -10.98 -13.42 8.75
N ARG A 211 -9.92 -13.02 8.06
CA ARG A 211 -9.73 -11.65 7.54
C ARG A 211 -9.34 -11.59 6.07
N GLY A 212 -8.63 -12.62 5.57
CA GLY A 212 -8.02 -12.63 4.25
C GLY A 212 -8.95 -12.93 3.07
N HIS A 213 -10.27 -12.88 3.24
CA HIS A 213 -11.21 -13.17 2.14
C HIS A 213 -11.18 -12.08 1.05
N ILE A 214 -11.01 -12.54 -0.19
CA ILE A 214 -11.11 -11.72 -1.41
C ILE A 214 -12.55 -11.76 -1.92
N LYS A 215 -13.09 -10.60 -2.23
CA LYS A 215 -14.47 -10.42 -2.71
C LYS A 215 -14.50 -10.15 -4.21
N ASN A 216 -15.72 -10.25 -4.81
CA ASN A 216 -15.96 -9.98 -6.23
C ASN A 216 -15.00 -10.75 -7.15
N LEU A 217 -14.97 -12.06 -6.98
CA LEU A 217 -14.11 -12.97 -7.70
C LEU A 217 -14.96 -14.05 -8.41
N VAL A 218 -14.72 -14.25 -9.69
CA VAL A 218 -15.28 -15.39 -10.43
C VAL A 218 -14.28 -16.57 -10.37
N LYS A 219 -13.01 -16.30 -10.66
CA LYS A 219 -11.92 -17.29 -10.56
C LYS A 219 -10.56 -16.59 -10.43
N LEU A 220 -9.57 -17.32 -9.92
CA LEU A 220 -8.16 -16.92 -9.95
C LEU A 220 -7.54 -17.30 -11.30
N ALA A 221 -6.52 -16.54 -11.72
CA ALA A 221 -5.68 -16.90 -12.86
C ALA A 221 -4.85 -18.16 -12.55
N PHE A 222 -4.34 -18.23 -11.33
CA PHE A 222 -3.57 -19.34 -10.79
C PHE A 222 -4.06 -19.68 -9.38
N ASN A 223 -4.39 -20.94 -9.14
CA ASN A 223 -4.75 -21.44 -7.82
C ASN A 223 -3.69 -22.44 -7.35
N PRO A 224 -2.68 -22.04 -6.58
CA PRO A 224 -1.52 -22.87 -6.26
C PRO A 224 -1.88 -24.06 -5.38
N ARG A 225 -1.36 -25.23 -5.72
CA ARG A 225 -1.43 -26.46 -4.92
C ARG A 225 -0.46 -26.38 -3.74
N LYS A 226 -0.54 -27.32 -2.81
CA LYS A 226 0.27 -27.30 -1.58
C LYS A 226 1.78 -27.15 -1.86
N ALA A 227 2.34 -27.95 -2.75
CA ALA A 227 3.77 -27.86 -3.08
C ALA A 227 4.16 -26.51 -3.71
N GLU A 228 3.33 -25.98 -4.59
CA GLU A 228 3.52 -24.67 -5.19
C GLU A 228 3.42 -23.55 -4.16
N ARG A 229 2.44 -23.63 -3.23
CA ARG A 229 2.33 -22.68 -2.11
C ARG A 229 3.57 -22.65 -1.24
N ASP A 230 4.14 -23.83 -0.94
CA ASP A 230 5.35 -23.94 -0.13
C ASP A 230 6.54 -23.26 -0.84
N VAL A 231 6.66 -23.44 -2.16
CA VAL A 231 7.67 -22.73 -2.99
C VAL A 231 7.44 -21.23 -3.01
N LEU A 232 6.22 -20.76 -3.25
CA LEU A 232 5.89 -19.34 -3.29
C LEU A 232 6.17 -18.70 -1.92
N TYR A 233 5.66 -19.29 -0.87
CA TYR A 233 5.79 -18.76 0.49
C TYR A 233 7.24 -18.73 0.97
N SER A 234 8.06 -19.73 0.63
CA SER A 234 9.49 -19.72 0.96
C SER A 234 10.25 -18.56 0.30
N ASN A 235 9.80 -18.12 -0.89
CA ASN A 235 10.38 -17.00 -1.64
C ASN A 235 9.73 -15.62 -1.33
N GLY A 236 8.92 -15.50 -0.27
CA GLY A 236 8.32 -14.22 0.13
C GLY A 236 7.10 -13.79 -0.69
N ILE A 237 6.53 -14.70 -1.50
CA ILE A 237 5.31 -14.46 -2.26
C ILE A 237 4.11 -14.96 -1.45
N ASN A 238 3.09 -14.12 -1.31
CA ASN A 238 1.90 -14.47 -0.54
C ASN A 238 0.86 -15.13 -1.46
N PRO A 239 0.65 -16.45 -1.34
CA PRO A 239 -0.30 -17.14 -2.20
C PRO A 239 -1.74 -16.72 -1.88
N VAL A 240 -2.52 -16.47 -2.93
CA VAL A 240 -3.97 -16.36 -2.86
C VAL A 240 -4.57 -17.66 -3.35
N VAL A 241 -5.43 -18.26 -2.54
CA VAL A 241 -5.88 -19.64 -2.74
C VAL A 241 -7.41 -19.72 -2.62
N THR A 242 -8.02 -20.46 -3.55
CA THR A 242 -9.43 -20.81 -3.45
C THR A 242 -9.57 -22.19 -2.81
N PHE A 243 -10.21 -22.24 -1.65
CA PHE A 243 -10.54 -23.49 -0.96
C PHE A 243 -11.99 -23.87 -1.20
N PRO A 244 -12.29 -25.12 -1.59
CA PRO A 244 -13.67 -25.56 -1.76
C PRO A 244 -14.50 -25.36 -0.48
N GLY A 245 -15.63 -24.72 -0.59
CA GLY A 245 -16.52 -24.44 0.54
C GLY A 245 -16.08 -23.32 1.50
N GLN A 246 -14.87 -22.79 1.35
CA GLN A 246 -14.32 -21.76 2.25
C GLN A 246 -13.99 -20.44 1.52
N GLY A 247 -14.12 -20.42 0.20
CA GLY A 247 -13.86 -19.23 -0.61
C GLY A 247 -12.39 -18.98 -0.92
N THR A 248 -12.11 -17.80 -1.44
CA THR A 248 -10.75 -17.38 -1.82
C THR A 248 -10.16 -16.48 -0.76
N VAL A 249 -8.96 -16.81 -0.31
CA VAL A 249 -8.28 -16.12 0.78
C VAL A 249 -6.82 -15.83 0.46
N LEU A 250 -6.32 -14.74 1.01
CA LEU A 250 -4.89 -14.49 1.15
C LEU A 250 -4.32 -15.48 2.17
N TYR A 251 -3.41 -16.33 1.74
CA TYR A 251 -2.86 -17.42 2.55
C TYR A 251 -1.35 -17.27 2.81
N GLY A 252 -0.92 -16.05 3.07
CA GLY A 252 0.45 -15.70 3.42
C GLY A 252 0.53 -14.28 3.98
N ASP A 253 1.53 -14.02 4.82
CA ASP A 253 1.74 -12.74 5.49
C ASP A 253 3.20 -12.29 5.50
N LYS A 254 3.95 -12.63 4.45
CA LYS A 254 5.35 -12.22 4.29
C LYS A 254 5.51 -10.90 3.57
N THR A 255 6.54 -10.16 3.96
CA THR A 255 7.09 -9.03 3.20
C THR A 255 8.11 -9.52 2.17
N LEU A 256 8.60 -8.63 1.31
CA LEU A 256 9.66 -8.94 0.34
C LEU A 256 11.07 -8.93 0.95
N GLN A 257 11.20 -9.03 2.25
CA GLN A 257 12.50 -9.09 2.90
C GLN A 257 13.14 -10.47 2.75
N ASP A 258 14.34 -10.53 2.16
CA ASP A 258 15.08 -11.78 1.96
C ASP A 258 15.77 -12.27 3.24
N LYS A 259 16.29 -11.33 4.04
CA LYS A 259 16.99 -11.68 5.30
C LYS A 259 15.94 -11.99 6.39
N PRO A 260 16.04 -13.12 7.08
CA PRO A 260 15.16 -13.43 8.20
C PRO A 260 15.27 -12.37 9.30
N SER A 261 14.17 -11.73 9.64
CA SER A 261 14.06 -10.80 10.76
C SER A 261 12.62 -10.73 11.27
N ALA A 262 12.37 -9.92 12.29
CA ALA A 262 11.01 -9.67 12.74
C ALA A 262 10.15 -8.98 11.67
N PHE A 263 10.79 -8.22 10.76
CA PHE A 263 10.14 -7.46 9.70
C PHE A 263 9.84 -8.26 8.42
N ASP A 264 10.12 -9.56 8.42
CA ASP A 264 9.72 -10.45 7.33
C ASP A 264 8.20 -10.73 7.32
N ARG A 265 7.45 -10.18 8.30
CA ARG A 265 6.00 -10.32 8.44
C ARG A 265 5.28 -9.00 8.25
N ILE A 266 4.15 -9.08 7.52
CA ILE A 266 3.30 -7.91 7.22
C ILE A 266 2.79 -7.26 8.51
N ASN A 267 2.30 -8.06 9.44
CA ASN A 267 1.73 -7.57 10.69
C ASN A 267 2.76 -6.81 11.53
N VAL A 268 4.00 -7.29 11.60
CA VAL A 268 5.08 -6.64 12.37
C VAL A 268 5.52 -5.36 11.69
N ARG A 269 5.72 -5.36 10.36
CA ARG A 269 6.10 -4.13 9.64
C ARG A 269 5.03 -3.05 9.80
N ARG A 270 3.76 -3.40 9.64
CA ARG A 270 2.65 -2.46 9.80
C ARG A 270 2.49 -1.97 11.25
N LEU A 271 2.73 -2.83 12.24
CA LEU A 271 2.83 -2.42 13.64
C LEU A 271 3.85 -1.30 13.81
N PHE A 272 5.09 -1.51 13.34
CA PHE A 272 6.17 -0.53 13.50
C PHE A 272 5.86 0.78 12.78
N ILE A 273 5.29 0.75 11.57
CA ILE A 273 4.87 1.97 10.86
C ILE A 273 3.89 2.80 11.71
N VAL A 274 2.89 2.16 12.31
CA VAL A 274 1.91 2.85 13.16
C VAL A 274 2.57 3.42 14.42
N LEU A 275 3.45 2.64 15.06
CA LEU A 275 4.18 3.07 16.25
C LEU A 275 5.11 4.24 15.96
N GLU A 276 5.90 4.13 14.90
CA GLU A 276 6.87 5.15 14.48
C GLU A 276 6.15 6.46 14.14
N LYS A 277 5.06 6.42 13.35
CA LYS A 277 4.26 7.61 13.04
C LYS A 277 3.69 8.28 14.29
N ALA A 278 3.08 7.52 15.19
CA ALA A 278 2.45 8.07 16.38
C ALA A 278 3.49 8.68 17.33
N ILE A 279 4.59 7.96 17.55
CA ILE A 279 5.65 8.43 18.47
C ILE A 279 6.42 9.60 17.87
N ALA A 280 6.73 9.58 16.57
CA ALA A 280 7.39 10.69 15.90
C ALA A 280 6.53 11.97 15.96
N THR A 281 5.22 11.85 15.76
CA THR A 281 4.30 12.99 15.89
C THR A 281 4.29 13.54 17.31
N ALA A 282 4.28 12.66 18.31
CA ALA A 282 4.33 13.06 19.71
C ALA A 282 5.70 13.67 20.10
N ALA A 283 6.80 13.14 19.54
CA ALA A 283 8.15 13.63 19.79
C ALA A 283 8.38 15.04 19.22
N LYS A 284 7.64 15.47 18.18
CA LYS A 284 7.74 16.84 17.64
C LYS A 284 7.48 17.91 18.67
N TYR A 285 6.67 17.64 19.68
CA TYR A 285 6.39 18.59 20.77
C TYR A 285 7.54 18.77 21.76
N GLN A 286 8.59 17.92 21.68
CA GLN A 286 9.81 18.07 22.48
C GLN A 286 10.90 18.88 21.74
N LEU A 287 10.68 19.23 20.48
CA LEU A 287 11.62 20.08 19.73
C LEU A 287 11.68 21.47 20.35
N PHE A 288 12.90 21.98 20.48
CA PHE A 288 13.22 23.29 21.07
C PHE A 288 13.01 23.38 22.60
N GLU A 289 12.62 22.29 23.28
CA GLU A 289 12.62 22.20 24.73
C GLU A 289 14.04 21.86 25.25
N PHE A 290 14.25 22.12 26.55
CA PHE A 290 15.53 21.79 27.20
C PHE A 290 15.70 20.27 27.34
N ASN A 291 16.90 19.75 27.05
CA ASN A 291 17.20 18.35 27.33
C ASN A 291 17.58 18.15 28.80
N ASP A 292 16.61 18.20 29.69
CA ASP A 292 16.72 17.97 31.12
C ASP A 292 15.98 16.71 31.60
N ALA A 293 16.13 16.37 32.85
CA ALA A 293 15.48 15.21 33.45
C ALA A 293 13.96 15.30 33.40
N PHE A 294 13.39 16.51 33.41
CA PHE A 294 11.97 16.74 33.35
C PHE A 294 11.40 16.43 31.98
N THR A 295 12.01 16.96 30.93
CA THR A 295 11.60 16.72 29.53
C THR A 295 11.74 15.24 29.16
N ARG A 296 12.83 14.58 29.58
CA ARG A 296 13.02 13.13 29.38
C ARG A 296 11.96 12.29 30.10
N ALA A 297 11.60 12.68 31.34
CA ALA A 297 10.51 12.02 32.07
C ALA A 297 9.15 12.25 31.40
N GLN A 298 8.89 13.46 30.89
CA GLN A 298 7.66 13.80 30.17
C GLN A 298 7.52 12.93 28.92
N PHE A 299 8.57 12.78 28.13
CA PHE A 299 8.58 11.87 26.95
C PHE A 299 8.27 10.43 27.33
N ARG A 300 8.93 9.87 28.37
CA ARG A 300 8.64 8.51 28.83
C ARG A 300 7.18 8.36 29.29
N ASN A 301 6.67 9.35 30.00
CA ASN A 301 5.30 9.36 30.50
C ASN A 301 4.25 9.47 29.39
N LEU A 302 4.63 10.02 28.23
CA LEU A 302 3.79 10.09 27.04
C LEU A 302 3.82 8.76 26.27
N VAL A 303 4.99 8.18 26.04
CA VAL A 303 5.16 6.98 25.21
C VAL A 303 4.72 5.70 25.94
N THR A 304 5.02 5.59 27.25
CA THR A 304 4.76 4.37 28.01
C THR A 304 3.28 3.96 28.07
N PRO A 305 2.31 4.86 28.35
CA PRO A 305 0.87 4.52 28.35
C PRO A 305 0.38 4.08 26.95
N TYR A 306 0.88 4.74 25.90
CA TYR A 306 0.55 4.39 24.52
C TYR A 306 0.99 2.94 24.19
N LEU A 307 2.24 2.59 24.47
CA LEU A 307 2.75 1.23 24.26
C LEU A 307 2.04 0.20 25.16
N ARG A 308 1.64 0.58 26.38
CA ARG A 308 0.85 -0.27 27.28
C ARG A 308 -0.53 -0.56 26.67
N THR A 309 -1.16 0.42 26.05
CA THR A 309 -2.45 0.24 25.34
C THR A 309 -2.29 -0.75 24.20
N ILE A 310 -1.24 -0.64 23.40
CA ILE A 310 -0.96 -1.56 22.29
C ILE A 310 -0.64 -2.97 22.79
N LYS A 311 0.06 -3.09 23.92
CA LYS A 311 0.27 -4.38 24.61
C LYS A 311 -1.07 -5.00 25.03
N GLY A 312 -1.97 -4.22 25.60
CA GLY A 312 -3.35 -4.66 25.96
C GLY A 312 -4.16 -5.10 24.72
N ARG A 313 -3.96 -4.44 23.57
CA ARG A 313 -4.58 -4.80 22.28
C ARG A 313 -3.83 -5.88 21.49
N ARG A 314 -2.89 -6.60 22.14
CA ARG A 314 -2.15 -7.75 21.59
C ARG A 314 -1.19 -7.42 20.43
N GLY A 315 -0.80 -6.16 20.24
CA GLY A 315 0.16 -5.77 19.20
C GLY A 315 1.60 -6.13 19.57
N ILE A 316 1.94 -5.99 20.83
CA ILE A 316 3.26 -6.28 21.38
C ILE A 316 3.16 -7.19 22.61
N THR A 317 4.16 -8.05 22.79
CA THR A 317 4.28 -8.92 23.99
C THR A 317 4.92 -8.17 25.13
N ASP A 318 5.94 -7.38 24.86
CA ASP A 318 6.64 -6.58 25.85
C ASP A 318 7.34 -5.38 25.22
N PHE A 319 7.64 -4.36 26.05
CA PHE A 319 8.35 -3.16 25.62
C PHE A 319 9.16 -2.56 26.77
N TYR A 320 10.19 -1.80 26.41
CA TYR A 320 10.99 -1.04 27.34
C TYR A 320 11.38 0.30 26.71
N VAL A 321 11.23 1.39 27.47
CA VAL A 321 11.52 2.75 27.01
C VAL A 321 12.65 3.32 27.86
N VAL A 322 13.74 3.70 27.24
CA VAL A 322 14.91 4.35 27.86
C VAL A 322 15.00 5.77 27.31
N CYS A 323 14.93 6.72 28.20
CA CYS A 323 15.18 8.14 27.91
C CYS A 323 15.61 8.80 29.21
N ASP A 324 16.88 8.60 29.58
CA ASP A 324 17.47 9.08 30.81
C ASP A 324 18.95 9.48 30.60
N ASP A 325 19.70 9.63 31.67
CA ASP A 325 21.10 10.05 31.57
C ASP A 325 22.03 8.98 30.96
N THR A 326 21.57 7.72 30.84
CA THR A 326 22.35 6.64 30.26
C THR A 326 22.45 6.76 28.74
N ASN A 327 21.39 7.22 28.08
CA ASN A 327 21.35 7.44 26.64
C ASN A 327 21.36 8.92 26.22
N ASN A 328 21.29 9.87 27.18
CA ASN A 328 21.49 11.30 26.96
C ASN A 328 22.70 11.76 27.79
N THR A 329 23.88 11.37 27.32
CA THR A 329 25.16 11.75 27.95
C THR A 329 25.43 13.25 27.74
N PRO A 330 26.31 13.88 28.56
CA PRO A 330 26.68 15.30 28.36
C PRO A 330 27.11 15.63 26.93
N GLN A 331 27.82 14.71 26.25
CA GLN A 331 28.24 14.92 24.86
C GLN A 331 27.06 14.99 23.90
N ILE A 332 26.01 14.18 24.11
CA ILE A 332 24.76 14.21 23.31
C ILE A 332 24.00 15.51 23.57
N ILE A 333 23.92 15.93 24.82
CA ILE A 333 23.28 17.19 25.21
C ILE A 333 24.01 18.38 24.59
N ASP A 334 25.35 18.40 24.63
CA ASP A 334 26.21 19.45 24.06
C ASP A 334 26.07 19.54 22.53
N THR A 335 25.67 18.45 21.86
CA THR A 335 25.36 18.43 20.42
C THR A 335 23.89 18.77 20.11
N ASN A 336 23.12 19.23 21.08
CA ASN A 336 21.68 19.56 20.99
C ASN A 336 20.83 18.37 20.50
N GLN A 337 21.18 17.16 20.89
CA GLN A 337 20.46 15.94 20.53
C GLN A 337 19.66 15.42 21.73
N PHE A 338 18.50 14.86 21.44
CA PHE A 338 17.63 14.15 22.39
C PHE A 338 17.45 12.72 21.91
N VAL A 339 17.81 11.74 22.73
CA VAL A 339 17.76 10.31 22.41
C VAL A 339 16.76 9.59 23.28
N GLY A 340 15.82 8.91 22.64
CA GLY A 340 14.88 8.01 23.29
C GLY A 340 14.90 6.64 22.63
N ASP A 341 15.32 5.61 23.36
CA ASP A 341 15.37 4.24 22.86
C ASP A 341 14.11 3.47 23.25
N ILE A 342 13.47 2.88 22.25
CA ILE A 342 12.23 2.12 22.45
C ILE A 342 12.44 0.69 21.97
N TYR A 343 12.51 -0.24 22.91
CA TYR A 343 12.67 -1.67 22.66
C TYR A 343 11.29 -2.33 22.63
N ILE A 344 10.99 -3.05 21.56
CA ILE A 344 9.68 -3.66 21.33
C ILE A 344 9.83 -5.13 21.00
N LYS A 345 9.04 -5.98 21.66
CA LYS A 345 8.85 -7.39 21.30
C LYS A 345 7.50 -7.54 20.60
N PRO A 346 7.46 -7.62 19.26
CA PRO A 346 6.19 -7.73 18.54
C PRO A 346 5.51 -9.07 18.77
N ALA A 347 4.18 -9.08 18.72
CA ALA A 347 3.42 -10.31 18.67
C ALA A 347 3.57 -10.95 17.28
N ARG A 348 3.80 -12.27 17.24
CA ARG A 348 3.98 -13.02 15.99
C ARG A 348 2.70 -13.76 15.60
N SER A 349 2.39 -13.78 14.32
CA SER A 349 1.32 -14.60 13.76
C SER A 349 1.70 -16.09 13.76
N ILE A 350 0.71 -16.97 13.87
CA ILE A 350 0.88 -18.42 13.76
C ILE A 350 0.84 -18.79 12.29
N ASN A 351 1.93 -19.36 11.78
CA ASN A 351 2.03 -19.79 10.38
C ASN A 351 2.02 -21.29 10.21
N PHE A 352 2.39 -22.05 11.25
CA PHE A 352 2.40 -23.51 11.24
C PHE A 352 1.68 -24.03 12.46
N ILE A 353 0.80 -25.00 12.25
CA ILE A 353 0.09 -25.71 13.31
C ILE A 353 0.48 -27.17 13.21
N GLN A 354 1.12 -27.68 14.26
CA GLN A 354 1.40 -29.11 14.41
C GLN A 354 0.40 -29.70 15.39
N LEU A 355 -0.35 -30.69 14.93
CA LEU A 355 -1.31 -31.41 15.75
C LEU A 355 -0.80 -32.85 15.94
N ASN A 356 -0.58 -33.21 17.18
CA ASN A 356 -0.15 -34.58 17.55
C ASN A 356 -1.36 -35.34 18.12
N PHE A 357 -1.79 -36.37 17.42
CA PHE A 357 -2.85 -37.25 17.87
C PHE A 357 -2.21 -38.55 18.39
N VAL A 358 -2.38 -38.81 19.67
CA VAL A 358 -1.89 -40.05 20.32
C VAL A 358 -3.07 -40.94 20.64
N ALA A 359 -3.12 -42.11 20.01
CA ALA A 359 -4.11 -43.15 20.35
C ALA A 359 -3.63 -43.88 21.61
N VAL A 360 -4.44 -43.86 22.65
CA VAL A 360 -4.14 -44.51 23.92
C VAL A 360 -5.02 -45.78 24.05
N PRO A 361 -4.45 -46.94 24.39
CA PRO A 361 -5.22 -48.16 24.65
C PRO A 361 -6.23 -47.98 25.77
N THR A 362 -7.33 -48.68 25.68
CA THR A 362 -8.37 -48.71 26.73
C THR A 362 -7.78 -49.23 28.05
N GLY A 363 -7.80 -48.42 29.09
CA GLY A 363 -7.28 -48.79 30.42
C GLY A 363 -5.99 -48.09 30.87
N VAL A 364 -5.36 -47.29 29.97
CA VAL A 364 -4.20 -46.45 30.33
C VAL A 364 -4.67 -45.08 30.77
N GLN A 365 -4.18 -44.61 31.92
CA GLN A 365 -4.50 -43.24 32.38
C GLN A 365 -3.71 -42.20 31.57
N PHE A 366 -4.36 -41.08 31.16
CA PHE A 366 -3.72 -40.03 30.36
C PHE A 366 -2.49 -39.41 31.03
N SER A 367 -2.44 -39.39 32.38
CA SER A 367 -1.28 -38.95 33.17
C SER A 367 0.00 -39.74 32.91
N GLU A 368 -0.12 -41.03 32.57
CA GLU A 368 1.04 -41.92 32.28
C GLU A 368 1.61 -41.66 30.88
N VAL A 369 0.78 -41.14 29.95
CA VAL A 369 1.19 -40.79 28.57
C VAL A 369 1.79 -39.38 28.50
N ILE A 370 1.22 -38.44 29.23
CA ILE A 370 1.67 -37.02 29.23
C ILE A 370 3.07 -36.87 29.87
N GLY A 371 3.44 -37.73 30.82
CA GLY A 371 4.76 -37.66 31.47
C GLY A 371 5.94 -38.22 30.65
N LYS A 372 5.70 -38.71 29.43
CA LYS A 372 6.72 -39.33 28.56
C LYS A 372 7.09 -38.49 27.31
N PHE A 373 6.59 -37.27 27.21
CA PHE A 373 6.91 -36.33 26.09
C PHE A 373 7.67 -35.10 26.58
#